data_a4a7c8e9a6ec3f88b4acc175b496ba2d
#
_entry.id   a4a7c8e9a6ec3f88b4acc175b496ba2d
#
_cell.length_a   1.000
_cell.length_b   1.000
_cell.length_c   1.000
_cell.angle_alpha   90.00
_cell.angle_beta   90.00
_cell.angle_gamma   90.00
#
_symmetry.space_group_name_H-M   'P 1'
#
loop_
_entity.id
_entity.type
_entity.pdbx_description
1 polymer ?
#
loop_
_entity_poly.entity_id
_entity_poly.type
_entity_poly.pdbx_seq_one_letter_code
_entity_poly.pdbx_strand_id
1 'polypeptide(L)'
;MGITFYSLGAAQEVTGSKHVLEINGVPLLVDCGAFQGTRAEADRKNREFAIPAEKLSAVVLTHAHYDHCGLLPLLVKKGFKQNIFATSATRDLANLIMMDSARIQKRDAEYLEKQAKKRGEAFNWCPLFDESDVVKTMNQFVSISYNRKLFAAPNVEIEFFDAGHILGSALTNIRVINEKSEDVNILFSGDLGRQGKPIIRNPDTTLPPPDYIVLESTYGDRLHDHADAVLDELAFIVHRCVEKKGKIIIPAFAVERTQELIYYFNILTMQRKMRCSAIQT
;
A
#
# COMPACT_ATOMS: atom_id res chain seq x y z
N MET A 1 -24.40 -4.82 -20.45
CA MET A 1 -23.26 -5.07 -19.52
C MET A 1 -23.58 -4.39 -18.22
N GLY A 2 -23.49 -5.09 -17.09
CA GLY A 2 -23.68 -4.52 -15.75
C GLY A 2 -22.31 -4.34 -15.10
N ILE A 3 -21.96 -3.11 -14.68
CA ILE A 3 -20.79 -2.81 -13.87
C ILE A 3 -21.29 -2.20 -12.58
N THR A 4 -20.86 -2.78 -11.44
CA THR A 4 -21.15 -2.26 -10.11
C THR A 4 -19.85 -1.99 -9.38
N PHE A 5 -19.72 -0.84 -8.75
CA PHE A 5 -18.59 -0.46 -7.92
C PHE A 5 -19.02 -0.26 -6.48
N TYR A 6 -18.24 -0.78 -5.53
CA TYR A 6 -18.41 -0.50 -4.10
C TYR A 6 -17.09 -0.68 -3.34
N SER A 7 -16.96 0.03 -2.21
CA SER A 7 -15.79 -0.02 -1.35
C SER A 7 -16.10 -0.77 -0.06
N LEU A 8 -15.13 -1.56 0.41
CA LEU A 8 -15.19 -2.30 1.67
C LEU A 8 -14.21 -1.77 2.73
N GLY A 9 -13.63 -0.61 2.46
CA GLY A 9 -12.71 0.15 3.31
C GLY A 9 -12.12 1.31 2.52
N ALA A 10 -11.37 2.18 3.18
CA ALA A 10 -10.84 3.43 2.62
C ALA A 10 -11.93 4.33 1.96
N ALA A 11 -13.14 4.25 2.46
CA ALA A 11 -14.24 5.13 2.12
C ALA A 11 -14.75 5.79 3.39
N GLN A 12 -14.61 7.12 3.51
CA GLN A 12 -14.80 7.91 4.73
C GLN A 12 -13.81 7.54 5.87
N GLU A 13 -12.75 6.81 5.55
CA GLU A 13 -11.64 6.45 6.43
C GLU A 13 -10.37 6.25 5.60
N VAL A 14 -9.19 6.37 6.22
CA VAL A 14 -7.91 6.40 5.48
C VAL A 14 -7.39 5.01 5.12
N THR A 15 -7.63 3.98 5.94
CA THR A 15 -6.96 2.69 5.81
C THR A 15 -7.88 1.56 5.38
N GLY A 16 -7.31 0.43 4.99
CA GLY A 16 -8.05 -0.77 4.64
C GLY A 16 -8.59 -0.77 3.22
N SER A 17 -7.84 -0.21 2.26
CA SER A 17 -8.24 -0.09 0.87
C SER A 17 -8.66 -1.42 0.27
N LYS A 18 -9.93 -1.53 -0.10
CA LYS A 18 -10.56 -2.66 -0.76
C LYS A 18 -11.73 -2.17 -1.61
N HIS A 19 -11.52 -2.16 -2.91
CA HIS A 19 -12.54 -1.69 -3.87
C HIS A 19 -12.95 -2.84 -4.78
N VAL A 20 -14.24 -3.11 -4.86
CA VAL A 20 -14.78 -4.18 -5.69
C VAL A 20 -15.39 -3.59 -6.95
N LEU A 21 -14.95 -4.10 -8.09
CA LEU A 21 -15.55 -3.86 -9.39
C LEU A 21 -16.21 -5.16 -9.84
N GLU A 22 -17.53 -5.22 -9.77
CA GLU A 22 -18.30 -6.37 -10.23
C GLU A 22 -18.72 -6.17 -11.68
N ILE A 23 -18.27 -7.06 -12.56
CA ILE A 23 -18.51 -7.01 -14.00
C ILE A 23 -19.33 -8.22 -14.39
N ASN A 24 -20.60 -7.98 -14.80
CA ASN A 24 -21.56 -9.06 -15.12
C ASN A 24 -21.70 -10.11 -14.00
N GLY A 25 -21.68 -9.69 -12.74
CA GLY A 25 -21.77 -10.57 -11.56
C GLY A 25 -20.45 -11.24 -11.15
N VAL A 26 -19.33 -10.95 -11.83
CA VAL A 26 -18.00 -11.48 -11.49
C VAL A 26 -17.17 -10.39 -10.83
N PRO A 27 -16.80 -10.53 -9.54
CA PRO A 27 -16.05 -9.50 -8.84
C PRO A 27 -14.55 -9.55 -9.14
N LEU A 28 -13.96 -8.37 -9.33
CA LEU A 28 -12.53 -8.08 -9.35
C LEU A 28 -12.22 -7.16 -8.15
N LEU A 29 -11.13 -7.39 -7.47
CA LEU A 29 -10.71 -6.58 -6.32
C LEU A 29 -9.54 -5.67 -6.70
N VAL A 30 -9.65 -4.38 -6.38
CA VAL A 30 -8.54 -3.42 -6.41
C VAL A 30 -8.11 -3.18 -4.98
N ASP A 31 -6.89 -3.52 -4.66
CA ASP A 31 -6.27 -3.56 -3.35
C ASP A 31 -6.93 -4.54 -2.36
N CYS A 32 -6.16 -4.97 -1.36
CA CYS A 32 -6.63 -5.81 -0.27
C CYS A 32 -5.88 -5.43 1.02
N GLY A 33 -6.14 -4.22 1.47
CA GLY A 33 -5.42 -3.58 2.54
C GLY A 33 -5.93 -3.90 3.94
N ALA A 34 -5.05 -3.73 4.92
CA ALA A 34 -5.38 -3.86 6.31
C ALA A 34 -5.89 -2.53 6.90
N PHE A 35 -6.91 -2.62 7.73
CA PHE A 35 -7.27 -1.50 8.60
C PHE A 35 -6.21 -1.28 9.66
N GLN A 36 -5.90 -0.03 9.92
CA GLN A 36 -4.96 0.43 10.94
C GLN A 36 -5.71 1.32 11.95
N GLY A 37 -5.15 1.51 13.13
CA GLY A 37 -5.76 2.30 14.21
C GLY A 37 -5.53 1.66 15.56
N THR A 38 -6.51 1.75 16.47
CA THR A 38 -6.42 1.06 17.74
C THR A 38 -6.41 -0.45 17.54
N ARG A 39 -5.64 -1.18 18.38
CA ARG A 39 -5.46 -2.63 18.23
C ARG A 39 -6.78 -3.39 18.15
N ALA A 40 -7.71 -3.07 19.05
CA ALA A 40 -8.99 -3.76 19.12
C ALA A 40 -9.87 -3.52 17.88
N GLU A 41 -9.90 -2.29 17.39
CA GLU A 41 -10.69 -1.91 16.23
C GLU A 41 -10.09 -2.49 14.94
N ALA A 42 -8.78 -2.34 14.74
CA ALA A 42 -8.07 -2.90 13.60
C ALA A 42 -8.20 -4.43 13.55
N ASP A 43 -8.03 -5.13 14.68
CA ASP A 43 -8.18 -6.59 14.73
C ASP A 43 -9.61 -7.01 14.36
N ARG A 44 -10.64 -6.34 14.90
CA ARG A 44 -12.04 -6.62 14.56
C ARG A 44 -12.30 -6.43 13.06
N LYS A 45 -11.98 -5.25 12.51
CA LYS A 45 -12.23 -4.92 11.10
C LYS A 45 -11.48 -5.86 10.14
N ASN A 46 -10.23 -6.22 10.47
CA ASN A 46 -9.42 -7.10 9.63
C ASN A 46 -9.90 -8.56 9.63
N ARG A 47 -10.61 -9.00 10.69
CA ARG A 47 -11.23 -10.35 10.74
C ARG A 47 -12.57 -10.39 10.01
N GLU A 48 -13.27 -9.26 9.93
CA GLU A 48 -14.55 -9.12 9.21
C GLU A 48 -14.27 -8.98 7.69
N PHE A 49 -14.02 -10.11 7.04
CA PHE A 49 -13.72 -10.15 5.60
C PHE A 49 -14.99 -10.43 4.80
N ALA A 50 -15.59 -9.40 4.21
CA ALA A 50 -16.93 -9.46 3.59
C ALA A 50 -16.94 -10.05 2.17
N ILE A 51 -15.77 -10.21 1.51
CA ILE A 51 -15.71 -10.71 0.13
C ILE A 51 -15.56 -12.23 0.14
N PRO A 52 -16.37 -12.97 -0.64
CA PRO A 52 -16.14 -14.38 -0.87
C PRO A 52 -14.89 -14.55 -1.76
N ALA A 53 -13.75 -14.85 -1.12
CA ALA A 53 -12.44 -14.93 -1.75
C ALA A 53 -12.41 -15.84 -3.00
N GLU A 54 -13.16 -16.96 -2.95
CA GLU A 54 -13.24 -17.95 -4.04
C GLU A 54 -13.94 -17.42 -5.31
N LYS A 55 -14.75 -16.35 -5.19
CA LYS A 55 -15.51 -15.78 -6.31
C LYS A 55 -14.75 -14.71 -7.07
N LEU A 56 -13.67 -14.17 -6.50
CA LEU A 56 -12.87 -13.13 -7.15
C LEU A 56 -12.21 -13.67 -8.42
N SER A 57 -12.33 -12.92 -9.50
CA SER A 57 -11.67 -13.24 -10.78
C SER A 57 -10.19 -12.85 -10.79
N ALA A 58 -9.82 -11.78 -10.08
CA ALA A 58 -8.46 -11.28 -9.97
C ALA A 58 -8.35 -10.29 -8.81
N VAL A 59 -7.10 -10.00 -8.40
CA VAL A 59 -6.74 -8.83 -7.60
C VAL A 59 -5.80 -7.95 -8.42
N VAL A 60 -6.00 -6.63 -8.37
CA VAL A 60 -5.09 -5.63 -8.92
C VAL A 60 -4.57 -4.80 -7.76
N LEU A 61 -3.26 -4.83 -7.54
CA LEU A 61 -2.61 -4.13 -6.44
C LEU A 61 -1.97 -2.84 -6.95
N THR A 62 -2.41 -1.70 -6.45
CA THR A 62 -1.91 -0.38 -6.84
C THR A 62 -0.51 -0.12 -6.32
N HIS A 63 -0.25 -0.42 -5.06
CA HIS A 63 1.06 -0.24 -4.43
C HIS A 63 1.19 -1.06 -3.14
N ALA A 64 2.38 -1.04 -2.53
CA ALA A 64 2.74 -1.97 -1.46
C ALA A 64 2.55 -1.43 -0.03
N HIS A 65 1.86 -0.31 0.21
CA HIS A 65 1.56 0.08 1.59
C HIS A 65 0.66 -0.97 2.27
N TYR A 66 0.80 -1.11 3.58
CA TYR A 66 0.12 -2.15 4.36
C TYR A 66 -1.41 -2.04 4.31
N ASP A 67 -1.92 -0.83 4.24
CA ASP A 67 -3.34 -0.54 4.08
C ASP A 67 -3.86 -0.74 2.65
N HIS A 68 -3.00 -1.18 1.70
CA HIS A 68 -3.36 -1.61 0.35
C HIS A 68 -3.05 -3.10 0.08
N CYS A 69 -2.02 -3.69 0.70
CA CYS A 69 -1.63 -5.08 0.45
C CYS A 69 -1.74 -6.02 1.67
N GLY A 70 -1.91 -5.47 2.88
CA GLY A 70 -1.70 -6.18 4.14
C GLY A 70 -2.61 -7.38 4.41
N LEU A 71 -3.74 -7.51 3.73
CA LEU A 71 -4.65 -8.65 3.89
C LEU A 71 -4.63 -9.63 2.70
N LEU A 72 -3.75 -9.47 1.74
CA LEU A 72 -3.58 -10.45 0.65
C LEU A 72 -3.30 -11.87 1.17
N PRO A 73 -2.44 -12.09 2.19
CA PRO A 73 -2.23 -13.44 2.71
C PRO A 73 -3.49 -14.02 3.38
N LEU A 74 -4.29 -13.20 4.03
CA LEU A 74 -5.57 -13.62 4.59
C LEU A 74 -6.57 -13.97 3.47
N LEU A 75 -6.61 -13.20 2.40
CA LEU A 75 -7.45 -13.46 1.23
C LEU A 75 -7.13 -14.84 0.62
N VAL A 76 -5.83 -15.14 0.42
CA VAL A 76 -5.37 -16.43 -0.10
C VAL A 76 -5.69 -17.56 0.88
N LYS A 77 -5.46 -17.36 2.16
CA LYS A 77 -5.84 -18.31 3.22
C LYS A 77 -7.36 -18.61 3.24
N LYS A 78 -8.19 -17.64 2.86
CA LYS A 78 -9.65 -17.77 2.73
C LYS A 78 -10.11 -18.35 1.38
N GLY A 79 -9.19 -18.81 0.53
CA GLY A 79 -9.51 -19.59 -0.67
C GLY A 79 -9.38 -18.86 -2.00
N PHE A 80 -8.83 -17.64 -2.04
CA PHE A 80 -8.50 -16.98 -3.30
C PHE A 80 -7.40 -17.77 -4.04
N LYS A 81 -7.61 -18.04 -5.35
CA LYS A 81 -6.72 -18.89 -6.15
C LYS A 81 -6.32 -18.26 -7.48
N GLN A 82 -6.79 -17.05 -7.77
CA GLN A 82 -6.53 -16.37 -9.03
C GLN A 82 -5.26 -15.50 -8.93
N ASN A 83 -4.95 -14.78 -10.01
CA ASN A 83 -3.77 -13.93 -10.08
C ASN A 83 -3.92 -12.62 -9.31
N ILE A 84 -2.80 -12.15 -8.75
CA ILE A 84 -2.60 -10.83 -8.18
C ILE A 84 -1.69 -10.05 -9.12
N PHE A 85 -2.20 -9.03 -9.78
CA PHE A 85 -1.46 -8.21 -10.72
C PHE A 85 -0.87 -6.99 -10.03
N ALA A 86 0.43 -6.75 -10.23
CA ALA A 86 1.15 -5.60 -9.67
C ALA A 86 2.37 -5.26 -10.53
N THR A 87 2.99 -4.11 -10.30
CA THR A 87 4.34 -3.86 -10.82
C THR A 87 5.36 -4.76 -10.10
N SER A 88 6.52 -4.99 -10.73
CA SER A 88 7.58 -5.82 -10.12
C SER A 88 8.05 -5.26 -8.77
N ALA A 89 8.23 -3.95 -8.67
CA ALA A 89 8.66 -3.32 -7.43
C ALA A 89 7.58 -3.39 -6.34
N THR A 90 6.30 -3.18 -6.68
CA THR A 90 5.18 -3.36 -5.76
C THR A 90 5.12 -4.80 -5.24
N ARG A 91 5.29 -5.81 -6.10
CA ARG A 91 5.34 -7.22 -5.70
C ARG A 91 6.44 -7.47 -4.66
N ASP A 92 7.65 -6.98 -4.92
CA ASP A 92 8.80 -7.23 -4.04
C ASP A 92 8.66 -6.51 -2.70
N LEU A 93 8.18 -5.26 -2.71
CA LEU A 93 7.88 -4.51 -1.49
C LEU A 93 6.72 -5.13 -0.70
N ALA A 94 5.65 -5.57 -1.37
CA ALA A 94 4.52 -6.24 -0.73
C ALA A 94 4.98 -7.53 -0.02
N ASN A 95 5.89 -8.29 -0.63
CA ASN A 95 6.49 -9.46 0.03
C ASN A 95 7.17 -9.09 1.34
N LEU A 96 8.01 -8.04 1.34
CA LEU A 96 8.69 -7.56 2.55
C LEU A 96 7.69 -7.15 3.63
N ILE A 97 6.68 -6.36 3.28
CA ILE A 97 5.70 -5.82 4.22
C ILE A 97 4.81 -6.93 4.79
N MET A 98 4.32 -7.83 3.96
CA MET A 98 3.49 -8.95 4.40
C MET A 98 4.29 -9.94 5.28
N MET A 99 5.55 -10.21 4.92
CA MET A 99 6.42 -11.08 5.70
C MET A 99 6.76 -10.49 7.07
N ASP A 100 7.06 -9.19 7.13
CA ASP A 100 7.29 -8.49 8.40
C ASP A 100 6.02 -8.49 9.26
N SER A 101 4.85 -8.22 8.67
CA SER A 101 3.56 -8.28 9.36
C SER A 101 3.29 -9.68 9.96
N ALA A 102 3.55 -10.76 9.21
CA ALA A 102 3.39 -12.13 9.72
C ALA A 102 4.27 -12.38 10.95
N ARG A 103 5.53 -11.91 10.91
CA ARG A 103 6.47 -12.04 12.02
C ARG A 103 6.07 -11.20 13.24
N ILE A 104 5.56 -9.98 13.01
CA ILE A 104 5.04 -9.12 14.09
C ILE A 104 3.85 -9.80 14.74
N GLN A 105 2.87 -10.26 13.99
CA GLN A 105 1.69 -10.96 14.51
C GLN A 105 2.06 -12.20 15.33
N LYS A 106 3.05 -12.97 14.87
CA LYS A 106 3.56 -14.14 15.61
C LYS A 106 4.15 -13.74 16.96
N ARG A 107 5.05 -12.74 16.97
CA ARG A 107 5.66 -12.22 18.22
C ARG A 107 4.61 -11.65 19.17
N ASP A 108 3.62 -10.99 18.64
CA ASP A 108 2.49 -10.47 19.41
C ASP A 108 1.68 -11.60 20.05
N ALA A 109 1.40 -12.68 19.32
CA ALA A 109 0.70 -13.84 19.85
C ALA A 109 1.48 -14.47 21.02
N GLU A 110 2.78 -14.72 20.83
CA GLU A 110 3.67 -15.27 21.86
C GLU A 110 3.71 -14.38 23.11
N TYR A 111 3.77 -13.06 22.94
CA TYR A 111 3.77 -12.10 24.06
C TYR A 111 2.44 -12.11 24.82
N LEU A 112 1.32 -12.06 24.11
CA LEU A 112 -0.03 -12.05 24.71
C LEU A 112 -0.33 -13.37 25.42
N GLU A 113 0.03 -14.50 24.83
CA GLU A 113 -0.12 -15.81 25.47
C GLU A 113 0.65 -15.87 26.80
N LYS A 114 1.92 -15.39 26.78
CA LYS A 114 2.73 -15.31 28.01
C LYS A 114 2.11 -14.40 29.08
N GLN A 115 1.47 -13.29 28.69
CA GLN A 115 0.79 -12.40 29.62
C GLN A 115 -0.50 -13.03 30.18
N ALA A 116 -1.32 -13.65 29.33
CA ALA A 116 -2.52 -14.36 29.76
C ALA A 116 -2.20 -15.49 30.75
N LYS A 117 -1.16 -16.29 30.46
CA LYS A 117 -0.68 -17.34 31.35
C LYS A 117 -0.26 -16.80 32.72
N LYS A 118 0.41 -15.64 32.77
CA LYS A 118 0.79 -15.00 34.04
C LYS A 118 -0.41 -14.54 34.87
N ARG A 119 -1.52 -14.18 34.20
CA ARG A 119 -2.77 -13.74 34.84
C ARG A 119 -3.74 -14.86 35.13
N GLY A 120 -3.45 -16.09 34.71
CA GLY A 120 -4.39 -17.23 34.80
C GLY A 120 -5.58 -17.09 33.86
N GLU A 121 -5.48 -16.34 32.80
CA GLU A 121 -6.53 -16.06 31.82
C GLU A 121 -6.41 -17.01 30.62
N ALA A 122 -7.57 -17.36 30.00
CA ALA A 122 -7.56 -18.08 28.73
C ALA A 122 -7.05 -17.20 27.59
N PHE A 123 -6.24 -17.75 26.70
CA PHE A 123 -5.71 -17.06 25.52
C PHE A 123 -6.37 -17.59 24.25
N ASN A 124 -7.06 -16.73 23.50
CA ASN A 124 -7.83 -17.07 22.32
C ASN A 124 -7.46 -16.24 21.06
N TRP A 125 -6.47 -15.35 21.16
CA TRP A 125 -6.07 -14.55 19.99
C TRP A 125 -5.06 -15.31 19.12
N CYS A 126 -5.26 -15.28 17.81
CA CYS A 126 -4.34 -15.88 16.84
C CYS A 126 -4.02 -14.90 15.70
N PRO A 127 -2.83 -15.01 15.06
CA PRO A 127 -2.49 -14.27 13.88
C PRO A 127 -3.50 -14.47 12.75
N LEU A 128 -3.74 -13.43 11.96
CA LEU A 128 -4.62 -13.49 10.78
C LEU A 128 -4.05 -14.46 9.74
N PHE A 129 -2.73 -14.40 9.55
CA PHE A 129 -1.97 -15.24 8.63
C PHE A 129 -0.54 -15.43 9.15
N ASP A 130 0.18 -16.35 8.58
CA ASP A 130 1.57 -16.65 8.90
C ASP A 130 2.50 -16.52 7.68
N GLU A 131 3.81 -16.77 7.87
CA GLU A 131 4.83 -16.69 6.81
C GLU A 131 4.53 -17.66 5.65
N SER A 132 3.93 -18.82 5.91
CA SER A 132 3.57 -19.78 4.86
C SER A 132 2.44 -19.28 3.98
N ASP A 133 1.49 -18.55 4.56
CA ASP A 133 0.40 -17.90 3.81
C ASP A 133 0.94 -16.79 2.90
N VAL A 134 1.97 -16.04 3.35
CA VAL A 134 2.66 -15.06 2.51
C VAL A 134 3.34 -15.74 1.32
N VAL A 135 4.07 -16.84 1.54
CA VAL A 135 4.71 -17.59 0.44
C VAL A 135 3.69 -18.07 -0.58
N LYS A 136 2.53 -18.60 -0.15
CA LYS A 136 1.44 -19.00 -1.05
C LYS A 136 0.91 -17.80 -1.85
N THR A 137 0.77 -16.66 -1.20
CA THR A 137 0.33 -15.41 -1.83
C THR A 137 1.29 -14.96 -2.91
N MET A 138 2.59 -15.02 -2.65
CA MET A 138 3.61 -14.62 -3.62
C MET A 138 3.61 -15.48 -4.89
N ASN A 139 3.17 -16.72 -4.82
CA ASN A 139 3.02 -17.62 -5.98
C ASN A 139 1.88 -17.20 -6.92
N GLN A 140 0.98 -16.35 -6.48
CA GLN A 140 -0.15 -15.83 -7.30
C GLN A 140 0.16 -14.49 -7.97
N PHE A 141 1.31 -13.87 -7.66
CA PHE A 141 1.67 -12.59 -8.27
C PHE A 141 2.09 -12.72 -9.71
N VAL A 142 1.51 -11.85 -10.54
CA VAL A 142 1.90 -11.62 -11.93
C VAL A 142 2.39 -10.19 -12.06
N SER A 143 3.67 -10.02 -12.40
CA SER A 143 4.27 -8.69 -12.55
C SER A 143 4.04 -8.13 -13.93
N ILE A 144 3.61 -6.86 -14.00
CA ILE A 144 3.36 -6.11 -15.24
C ILE A 144 4.20 -4.83 -15.20
N SER A 145 4.85 -4.51 -16.32
CA SER A 145 5.53 -3.22 -16.48
C SER A 145 4.53 -2.10 -16.72
N TYR A 146 4.90 -0.87 -16.36
CA TYR A 146 4.13 0.32 -16.75
C TYR A 146 3.92 0.39 -18.26
N ASN A 147 2.80 0.99 -18.68
CA ASN A 147 2.40 1.16 -20.08
C ASN A 147 2.30 -0.17 -20.86
N ARG A 148 1.92 -1.24 -20.17
CA ARG A 148 1.65 -2.55 -20.74
C ARG A 148 0.25 -3.00 -20.38
N LYS A 149 -0.49 -3.38 -21.42
CA LYS A 149 -1.84 -3.91 -21.32
C LYS A 149 -1.82 -5.42 -21.12
N LEU A 150 -2.66 -5.90 -20.22
CA LEU A 150 -2.84 -7.32 -19.97
C LEU A 150 -4.31 -7.60 -19.58
N PHE A 151 -4.83 -8.74 -19.96
CA PHE A 151 -6.14 -9.20 -19.51
C PHE A 151 -6.02 -9.79 -18.10
N ALA A 152 -6.68 -9.13 -17.11
CA ALA A 152 -6.78 -9.64 -15.75
C ALA A 152 -7.90 -10.68 -15.59
N ALA A 153 -8.95 -10.56 -16.40
CA ALA A 153 -10.09 -11.47 -16.49
C ALA A 153 -10.68 -11.41 -17.91
N PRO A 154 -11.58 -12.30 -18.30
CA PRO A 154 -12.28 -12.19 -19.58
C PRO A 154 -12.92 -10.80 -19.76
N ASN A 155 -12.61 -10.13 -20.87
CA ASN A 155 -13.08 -8.78 -21.21
C ASN A 155 -12.65 -7.67 -20.23
N VAL A 156 -11.64 -7.90 -19.39
CA VAL A 156 -11.09 -6.93 -18.45
C VAL A 156 -9.60 -6.75 -18.70
N GLU A 157 -9.25 -5.67 -19.37
CA GLU A 157 -7.87 -5.27 -19.63
C GLU A 157 -7.41 -4.30 -18.53
N ILE A 158 -6.18 -4.48 -18.04
CA ILE A 158 -5.54 -3.58 -17.08
C ILE A 158 -4.27 -2.98 -17.65
N GLU A 159 -3.96 -1.76 -17.25
CA GLU A 159 -2.75 -1.04 -17.59
C GLU A 159 -2.30 -0.19 -16.41
N PHE A 160 -1.00 -0.23 -16.09
CA PHE A 160 -0.39 0.54 -15.03
C PHE A 160 0.37 1.75 -15.56
N PHE A 161 0.24 2.89 -14.86
CA PHE A 161 1.02 4.11 -15.07
C PHE A 161 1.66 4.50 -13.75
N ASP A 162 2.81 5.19 -13.79
CA ASP A 162 3.51 5.55 -12.54
C ASP A 162 2.67 6.55 -11.72
N ALA A 163 2.36 6.20 -10.49
CA ALA A 163 1.62 7.08 -9.58
C ALA A 163 2.53 8.05 -8.83
N GLY A 164 3.87 7.90 -8.89
CA GLY A 164 4.83 8.79 -8.25
C GLY A 164 4.74 8.85 -6.72
N HIS A 165 4.11 7.84 -6.09
CA HIS A 165 3.87 7.80 -4.65
C HIS A 165 4.99 7.07 -3.90
N ILE A 166 5.14 5.77 -4.12
CA ILE A 166 6.28 4.95 -3.67
C ILE A 166 6.84 4.16 -4.85
N LEU A 167 7.97 3.50 -4.65
CA LEU A 167 8.57 2.66 -5.69
C LEU A 167 7.59 1.59 -6.16
N GLY A 168 7.26 1.62 -7.45
CA GLY A 168 6.33 0.68 -8.08
C GLY A 168 4.86 1.04 -7.98
N SER A 169 4.49 2.12 -7.31
CA SER A 169 3.09 2.57 -7.21
C SER A 169 2.47 2.86 -8.56
N ALA A 170 1.21 2.51 -8.76
CA ALA A 170 0.54 2.61 -10.03
C ALA A 170 -0.82 3.29 -9.97
N LEU A 171 -1.03 4.22 -10.89
CA LEU A 171 -2.35 4.55 -11.39
C LEU A 171 -2.81 3.35 -12.23
N THR A 172 -3.98 2.84 -11.95
CA THR A 172 -4.47 1.61 -12.60
C THR A 172 -5.67 1.92 -13.49
N ASN A 173 -5.50 1.79 -14.80
CA ASN A 173 -6.62 1.86 -15.73
C ASN A 173 -7.19 0.45 -15.93
N ILE A 174 -8.49 0.29 -15.68
CA ILE A 174 -9.25 -0.92 -15.92
C ILE A 174 -10.21 -0.65 -17.07
N ARG A 175 -9.97 -1.29 -18.21
CA ARG A 175 -10.85 -1.22 -19.38
C ARG A 175 -11.73 -2.44 -19.45
N VAL A 176 -13.01 -2.24 -19.37
CA VAL A 176 -14.02 -3.29 -19.53
C VAL A 176 -14.50 -3.28 -20.96
N ILE A 177 -14.17 -4.33 -21.70
CA ILE A 177 -14.47 -4.47 -23.13
C ILE A 177 -15.92 -4.93 -23.30
N ASN A 178 -16.63 -4.25 -24.16
CA ASN A 178 -18.04 -4.55 -24.45
C ASN A 178 -18.26 -4.78 -25.95
N GLU A 179 -18.51 -6.02 -26.34
CA GLU A 179 -18.73 -6.40 -27.73
C GLU A 179 -19.97 -5.73 -28.39
N LYS A 180 -20.88 -5.17 -27.61
CA LYS A 180 -22.17 -4.64 -28.08
C LYS A 180 -22.32 -3.11 -27.93
N SER A 181 -21.39 -2.44 -27.26
CA SER A 181 -21.39 -1.01 -27.03
C SER A 181 -19.96 -0.50 -26.84
N GLU A 182 -19.80 0.77 -26.46
CA GLU A 182 -18.49 1.32 -26.16
C GLU A 182 -17.89 0.65 -24.91
N ASP A 183 -16.56 0.53 -24.89
CA ASP A 183 -15.80 0.06 -23.75
C ASP A 183 -15.88 1.08 -22.61
N VAL A 184 -15.70 0.64 -21.39
CA VAL A 184 -15.70 1.49 -20.19
C VAL A 184 -14.32 1.50 -19.57
N ASN A 185 -13.71 2.68 -19.41
CA ASN A 185 -12.43 2.90 -18.76
C ASN A 185 -12.64 3.45 -17.35
N ILE A 186 -12.09 2.77 -16.35
CA ILE A 186 -12.17 3.15 -14.95
C ILE A 186 -10.73 3.32 -14.43
N LEU A 187 -10.38 4.53 -13.99
CA LEU A 187 -9.07 4.84 -13.45
C LEU A 187 -9.13 4.82 -11.91
N PHE A 188 -8.25 4.02 -11.30
CA PHE A 188 -8.00 4.02 -9.87
C PHE A 188 -6.67 4.73 -9.61
N SER A 189 -6.67 5.74 -8.74
CA SER A 189 -5.45 6.46 -8.41
C SER A 189 -4.51 5.67 -7.51
N GLY A 190 -5.03 4.71 -6.72
CA GLY A 190 -4.30 4.31 -5.53
C GLY A 190 -3.97 5.55 -4.69
N ASP A 191 -2.81 5.57 -4.06
CA ASP A 191 -2.26 6.78 -3.47
C ASP A 191 -1.45 7.54 -4.51
N LEU A 192 -1.77 8.82 -4.69
CA LEU A 192 -1.14 9.67 -5.70
C LEU A 192 0.06 10.41 -5.11
N GLY A 193 1.19 10.31 -5.78
CA GLY A 193 2.39 11.07 -5.44
C GLY A 193 2.33 12.52 -5.91
N ARG A 194 3.31 13.31 -5.51
CA ARG A 194 3.49 14.70 -5.94
C ARG A 194 4.71 14.82 -6.83
N GLN A 195 4.72 15.85 -7.67
CA GLN A 195 5.89 16.18 -8.50
C GLN A 195 7.09 16.62 -7.66
N GLY A 196 8.30 16.36 -8.17
CA GLY A 196 9.54 16.86 -7.59
C GLY A 196 10.03 16.08 -6.36
N LYS A 197 9.50 14.91 -6.06
CA LYS A 197 10.06 14.04 -5.02
C LYS A 197 11.46 13.54 -5.45
N PRO A 198 12.43 13.48 -4.53
CA PRO A 198 13.72 12.86 -4.82
C PRO A 198 13.53 11.34 -4.94
N ILE A 199 14.34 10.58 -5.58
CA ILE A 199 14.40 9.11 -5.61
C ILE A 199 13.35 8.47 -6.54
N ILE A 200 12.09 8.91 -6.54
CA ILE A 200 11.01 8.35 -7.36
C ILE A 200 10.63 9.27 -8.52
N ARG A 201 10.02 8.70 -9.54
CA ARG A 201 9.54 9.46 -10.70
C ARG A 201 8.32 10.29 -10.35
N ASN A 202 8.08 11.33 -11.14
CA ASN A 202 6.81 12.05 -11.07
C ASN A 202 5.66 11.17 -11.54
N PRO A 203 4.43 11.44 -11.06
CA PRO A 203 3.25 10.78 -11.60
C PRO A 203 3.12 10.96 -13.11
N ASP A 204 2.69 9.92 -13.82
CA ASP A 204 2.34 10.02 -15.22
C ASP A 204 1.13 10.93 -15.41
N THR A 205 1.21 11.83 -16.39
CA THR A 205 0.14 12.78 -16.72
C THR A 205 -0.55 12.47 -18.04
N THR A 206 0.01 11.57 -18.83
CA THR A 206 -0.56 11.13 -20.11
C THR A 206 -1.27 9.80 -19.91
N LEU A 207 -2.55 9.88 -19.60
CA LEU A 207 -3.40 8.72 -19.31
C LEU A 207 -4.48 8.55 -20.39
N PRO A 208 -4.96 7.33 -20.65
CA PRO A 208 -6.18 7.14 -21.40
C PRO A 208 -7.34 7.92 -20.77
N PRO A 209 -8.21 8.59 -21.54
CA PRO A 209 -9.33 9.30 -20.96
C PRO A 209 -10.27 8.31 -20.25
N PRO A 210 -10.47 8.44 -18.92
CA PRO A 210 -11.35 7.55 -18.19
C PRO A 210 -12.80 8.04 -18.27
N ASP A 211 -13.74 7.09 -18.26
CA ASP A 211 -15.15 7.38 -18.07
C ASP A 211 -15.49 7.61 -16.59
N TYR A 212 -14.76 6.90 -15.70
CA TYR A 212 -14.90 7.00 -14.24
C TYR A 212 -13.54 7.07 -13.57
N ILE A 213 -13.46 7.83 -12.47
CA ILE A 213 -12.25 7.95 -11.65
C ILE A 213 -12.59 7.60 -10.21
N VAL A 214 -11.80 6.69 -9.62
CA VAL A 214 -11.75 6.43 -8.19
C VAL A 214 -10.48 7.08 -7.66
N LEU A 215 -10.64 8.21 -6.97
CA LEU A 215 -9.54 9.09 -6.57
C LEU A 215 -9.42 9.14 -5.05
N GLU A 216 -8.18 9.04 -4.52
CA GLU A 216 -7.90 9.34 -3.12
C GLU A 216 -8.18 10.80 -2.78
N SER A 217 -8.45 11.08 -1.50
CA SER A 217 -8.69 12.45 -1.01
C SER A 217 -8.06 12.71 0.36
N THR A 218 -6.97 12.04 0.69
CA THR A 218 -6.29 12.11 1.99
C THR A 218 -5.90 13.53 2.38
N TYR A 219 -5.42 14.31 1.41
CA TYR A 219 -5.09 15.74 1.56
C TYR A 219 -6.02 16.64 0.74
N GLY A 220 -7.25 16.19 0.46
CA GLY A 220 -8.18 16.93 -0.39
C GLY A 220 -8.65 18.28 0.18
N ASP A 221 -8.48 18.52 1.46
CA ASP A 221 -8.87 19.73 2.20
C ASP A 221 -7.73 20.70 2.52
N ARG A 222 -6.46 20.38 2.15
CA ARG A 222 -5.30 21.20 2.52
C ARG A 222 -4.14 21.07 1.52
N LEU A 223 -3.29 22.09 1.53
CA LEU A 223 -2.04 22.10 0.75
C LEU A 223 -0.89 21.54 1.59
N HIS A 224 0.09 20.95 0.93
CA HIS A 224 1.37 20.60 1.55
C HIS A 224 2.23 21.87 1.74
N ASP A 225 3.04 21.88 2.80
CA ASP A 225 4.06 22.92 3.00
C ASP A 225 5.08 22.92 1.87
N HIS A 226 5.71 24.08 1.63
CA HIS A 226 6.70 24.25 0.56
C HIS A 226 7.92 23.34 0.76
N ALA A 227 8.24 22.55 -0.24
CA ALA A 227 9.35 21.58 -0.21
C ALA A 227 10.76 22.26 -0.25
N ASP A 228 10.82 23.52 -0.67
CA ASP A 228 12.10 24.22 -0.95
C ASP A 228 12.96 24.46 0.30
N ALA A 229 12.36 24.49 1.49
CA ALA A 229 13.05 24.75 2.75
C ALA A 229 13.49 23.47 3.52
N VAL A 230 13.10 22.28 3.06
CA VAL A 230 13.27 21.02 3.82
C VAL A 230 14.73 20.75 4.21
N LEU A 231 15.68 20.98 3.31
CA LEU A 231 17.11 20.75 3.61
C LEU A 231 17.65 21.72 4.67
N ASP A 232 17.29 22.99 4.58
CA ASP A 232 17.78 24.00 5.53
C ASP A 232 17.12 23.84 6.90
N GLU A 233 15.83 23.50 6.95
CA GLU A 233 15.14 23.17 8.20
C GLU A 233 15.72 21.92 8.86
N LEU A 234 15.96 20.85 8.09
CA LEU A 234 16.56 19.62 8.59
C LEU A 234 17.95 19.88 9.15
N ALA A 235 18.79 20.67 8.43
CA ALA A 235 20.11 21.08 8.90
C ALA A 235 20.01 21.88 10.22
N PHE A 236 19.09 22.84 10.29
CA PHE A 236 18.86 23.65 11.50
C PHE A 236 18.47 22.80 12.70
N ILE A 237 17.52 21.87 12.52
CA ILE A 237 17.07 20.97 13.59
C ILE A 237 18.23 20.11 14.10
N VAL A 238 19.03 19.56 13.20
CA VAL A 238 20.18 18.72 13.58
C VAL A 238 21.24 19.53 14.31
N HIS A 239 21.63 20.70 13.82
CA HIS A 239 22.59 21.58 14.50
C HIS A 239 22.13 21.93 15.91
N ARG A 240 20.89 22.37 16.05
CA ARG A 240 20.29 22.69 17.34
C ARG A 240 20.26 21.51 18.33
N CYS A 241 20.01 20.30 17.78
CA CYS A 241 20.04 19.07 18.60
C CYS A 241 21.45 18.75 19.08
N VAL A 242 22.46 18.86 18.21
CA VAL A 242 23.87 18.61 18.53
C VAL A 242 24.37 19.60 19.59
N GLU A 243 24.08 20.91 19.46
CA GLU A 243 24.43 21.92 20.43
C GLU A 243 23.87 21.62 21.81
N LYS A 244 22.62 21.09 21.87
CA LYS A 244 21.96 20.69 23.12
C LYS A 244 22.36 19.31 23.62
N LYS A 245 23.26 18.60 22.93
CA LYS A 245 23.59 17.17 23.19
C LYS A 245 22.33 16.30 23.30
N GLY A 246 21.31 16.60 22.51
CA GLY A 246 20.02 15.93 22.50
C GLY A 246 19.96 14.74 21.53
N LYS A 247 18.74 14.22 21.35
CA LYS A 247 18.40 13.21 20.36
C LYS A 247 17.24 13.70 19.52
N ILE A 248 17.19 13.31 18.24
CA ILE A 248 16.06 13.53 17.35
C ILE A 248 15.35 12.20 17.17
N ILE A 249 14.04 12.19 17.39
CA ILE A 249 13.19 11.04 17.12
C ILE A 249 12.32 11.43 15.93
N ILE A 250 12.46 10.71 14.81
CA ILE A 250 11.73 10.97 13.57
C ILE A 250 10.80 9.79 13.31
N PRO A 251 9.48 9.94 13.53
CA PRO A 251 8.53 8.91 13.13
C PRO A 251 8.45 8.87 11.59
N ALA A 252 8.79 7.74 11.00
CA ALA A 252 8.75 7.54 9.56
C ALA A 252 8.33 6.11 9.23
N PHE A 253 7.61 5.94 8.13
CA PHE A 253 7.34 4.62 7.58
C PHE A 253 8.64 3.97 7.09
N ALA A 254 8.71 2.64 7.20
CA ALA A 254 9.88 1.87 6.76
C ALA A 254 10.13 1.98 5.25
N VAL A 255 9.08 2.16 4.47
CA VAL A 255 9.13 2.34 3.01
C VAL A 255 8.87 3.79 2.65
N GLU A 256 9.65 4.34 1.74
CA GLU A 256 9.65 5.69 1.17
C GLU A 256 10.22 6.75 2.13
N ARG A 257 9.52 7.13 3.20
CA ARG A 257 9.88 8.28 4.04
C ARG A 257 11.24 8.12 4.71
N THR A 258 11.59 6.92 5.15
CA THR A 258 12.91 6.65 5.73
C THR A 258 14.03 6.80 4.69
N GLN A 259 13.83 6.31 3.47
CA GLN A 259 14.80 6.44 2.39
C GLN A 259 14.96 7.87 1.93
N GLU A 260 13.88 8.63 1.86
CA GLU A 260 13.89 10.06 1.54
C GLU A 260 14.70 10.85 2.57
N LEU A 261 14.52 10.59 3.87
CA LEU A 261 15.29 11.20 4.95
C LEU A 261 16.80 10.87 4.85
N ILE A 262 17.15 9.59 4.61
CA ILE A 262 18.53 9.16 4.43
C ILE A 262 19.15 9.89 3.23
N TYR A 263 18.41 10.06 2.14
CA TYR A 263 18.85 10.78 0.96
C TYR A 263 19.12 12.26 1.27
N TYR A 264 18.24 12.94 2.00
CA TYR A 264 18.45 14.33 2.43
C TYR A 264 19.66 14.46 3.37
N PHE A 265 19.85 13.56 4.31
CA PHE A 265 21.04 13.55 5.16
C PHE A 265 22.32 13.34 4.35
N ASN A 266 22.30 12.49 3.33
CA ASN A 266 23.43 12.33 2.43
C ASN A 266 23.75 13.63 1.68
N ILE A 267 22.76 14.34 1.14
CA ILE A 267 22.94 15.64 0.49
C ILE A 267 23.56 16.66 1.47
N LEU A 268 23.03 16.78 2.67
CA LEU A 268 23.53 17.71 3.69
C LEU A 268 24.98 17.40 4.09
N THR A 269 25.35 16.13 4.17
CA THR A 269 26.71 15.68 4.45
C THR A 269 27.65 16.05 3.29
N MET A 270 27.25 15.79 2.05
CA MET A 270 28.04 16.13 0.85
C MET A 270 28.22 17.63 0.68
N GLN A 271 27.20 18.43 0.99
CA GLN A 271 27.28 19.90 0.97
C GLN A 271 28.08 20.48 2.17
N ARG A 272 28.63 19.64 3.05
CA ARG A 272 29.31 20.02 4.30
C ARG A 272 28.44 20.87 5.24
N LYS A 273 27.12 20.87 5.05
CA LYS A 273 26.15 21.50 5.96
C LYS A 273 25.98 20.71 7.25
N MET A 274 26.46 19.45 7.30
CA MET A 274 26.50 18.58 8.48
C MET A 274 27.80 17.78 8.54
N ARG A 275 28.29 17.45 9.75
CA ARG A 275 29.41 16.54 9.94
C ARG A 275 28.87 15.12 10.18
N CYS A 276 29.50 14.11 9.55
CA CYS A 276 29.10 12.69 9.66
C CYS A 276 29.03 12.17 11.12
N SER A 277 29.82 12.73 12.03
CA SER A 277 29.82 12.37 13.46
C SER A 277 28.51 12.71 14.20
N ALA A 278 27.60 13.45 13.57
CA ALA A 278 26.31 13.82 14.14
C ALA A 278 25.21 12.79 13.85
N ILE A 279 25.44 11.85 12.94
CA ILE A 279 24.46 10.84 12.54
C ILE A 279 24.92 9.47 13.06
N GLN A 280 24.24 8.96 14.07
CA GLN A 280 24.32 7.54 14.47
C GLN A 280 22.98 6.90 14.09
N THR A 281 23.03 5.95 13.18
CA THR A 281 21.87 5.12 12.77
C THR A 281 21.50 4.10 13.83
#